data_84826d294e2f38ca637126a1b3d231d2
#
_entry.id   84826d294e2f38ca637126a1b3d231d2
#
_cell.length_a   1.000
_cell.length_b   1.000
_cell.length_c   1.000
_cell.angle_alpha   90.00
_cell.angle_beta   90.00
_cell.angle_gamma   90.00
#
_symmetry.space_group_name_H-M   'P 1'
#
loop_
_entity.id
_entity.type
_entity.pdbx_description
1 polymer ?
#
loop_
_entity_poly.entity_id
_entity_poly.type
_entity_poly.pdbx_seq_one_letter_code
_entity_poly.pdbx_strand_id
1 'polypeptide(L)'
;VNPVNDAPTIKVDAVESITEDAVNTDTVVATLTVRDTDTPEDQLTVSLENNSNGYFVLVGDEVKLTQAGVDAVNNDELNLKDLTISASVSDGVNPTANDSDSLIVNRVNDAPTVENAIADQELSEDFATYTIDLNYAFKDSDSALNFSVSGNSNVLVSIENGIATISPTADWNGSET
;
A
#
# COMPACT_ATOMS: atom_id res chain seq x y z
N VAL A 1 52.79 -10.79 19.66
CA VAL A 1 51.58 -11.41 19.09
C VAL A 1 51.00 -10.40 18.09
N ASN A 2 50.89 -10.76 16.82
CA ASN A 2 50.19 -9.90 15.86
C ASN A 2 48.68 -10.12 16.09
N PRO A 3 47.89 -9.03 16.21
CA PRO A 3 46.46 -9.17 16.24
C PRO A 3 45.95 -9.82 14.95
N VAL A 4 44.92 -10.60 15.06
CA VAL A 4 44.19 -11.17 13.91
C VAL A 4 42.92 -10.32 13.76
N ASN A 5 42.59 -9.96 12.54
CA ASN A 5 41.39 -9.18 12.26
C ASN A 5 40.15 -10.03 12.48
N ASP A 6 39.26 -9.59 13.34
CA ASP A 6 37.98 -10.21 13.62
C ASP A 6 36.94 -9.79 12.57
N ALA A 7 35.87 -10.56 12.40
CA ALA A 7 34.79 -10.22 11.48
C ALA A 7 33.81 -9.21 12.13
N PRO A 8 33.28 -8.24 11.37
CA PRO A 8 32.26 -7.33 11.87
C PRO A 8 30.93 -8.05 12.12
N THR A 9 30.09 -7.43 12.91
CA THR A 9 28.70 -7.86 13.16
C THR A 9 27.74 -6.74 12.85
N ILE A 10 26.56 -7.09 12.38
CA ILE A 10 25.46 -6.17 12.14
C ILE A 10 24.18 -6.70 12.78
N LYS A 11 23.36 -5.78 13.29
CA LYS A 11 22.00 -6.04 13.73
C LYS A 11 21.05 -5.06 13.06
N VAL A 12 19.98 -5.57 12.47
CA VAL A 12 18.85 -4.79 11.96
C VAL A 12 17.76 -4.88 13.01
N ASP A 13 17.31 -3.73 13.52
CA ASP A 13 16.19 -3.60 14.45
C ASP A 13 15.08 -2.82 13.75
N ALA A 14 14.13 -3.52 13.11
CA ALA A 14 12.97 -2.91 12.48
C ALA A 14 11.97 -2.40 13.54
N VAL A 15 11.25 -1.32 13.23
CA VAL A 15 10.10 -0.91 14.04
C VAL A 15 9.03 -2.00 13.97
N GLU A 16 8.17 -2.10 14.98
CA GLU A 16 7.14 -3.13 15.02
C GLU A 16 6.15 -3.01 13.85
N SER A 17 5.72 -1.78 13.56
CA SER A 17 4.81 -1.50 12.46
C SER A 17 4.85 -0.05 12.01
N ILE A 18 4.38 0.18 10.79
CA ILE A 18 4.03 1.49 10.23
C ILE A 18 2.57 1.44 9.76
N THR A 19 1.97 2.63 9.56
CA THR A 19 0.57 2.72 9.10
C THR A 19 0.56 3.51 7.80
N GLU A 20 -0.12 3.01 6.78
CA GLU A 20 -0.32 3.75 5.53
C GLU A 20 -0.99 5.10 5.79
N ASP A 21 -0.86 6.04 4.89
CA ASP A 21 -1.28 7.44 4.98
C ASP A 21 -0.62 8.26 6.09
N ALA A 22 0.09 7.60 7.03
CA ALA A 22 0.84 8.25 8.10
C ALA A 22 2.36 8.26 7.86
N VAL A 23 2.84 7.64 6.78
CA VAL A 23 4.27 7.56 6.43
C VAL A 23 4.71 8.71 5.52
N ASN A 24 5.99 9.05 5.61
CA ASN A 24 6.67 10.01 4.74
C ASN A 24 8.15 9.63 4.61
N THR A 25 8.93 10.43 3.87
CA THR A 25 10.36 10.16 3.65
C THR A 25 11.25 10.34 4.90
N ASP A 26 10.72 10.88 5.98
CA ASP A 26 11.41 10.94 7.29
C ASP A 26 11.07 9.76 8.20
N THR A 27 10.14 8.89 7.77
CA THR A 27 9.73 7.71 8.54
C THR A 27 10.90 6.74 8.66
N VAL A 28 11.38 6.52 9.89
CA VAL A 28 12.39 5.52 10.22
C VAL A 28 11.71 4.16 10.31
N VAL A 29 12.21 3.18 9.56
CA VAL A 29 11.68 1.81 9.49
C VAL A 29 12.57 0.80 10.20
N ALA A 30 13.86 1.11 10.35
CA ALA A 30 14.79 0.30 11.14
C ALA A 30 15.98 1.14 11.60
N THR A 31 16.68 0.63 12.60
CA THR A 31 18.02 1.09 12.99
C THR A 31 19.04 -0.03 12.84
N LEU A 32 20.24 0.34 12.41
CA LEU A 32 21.35 -0.59 12.23
C LEU A 32 22.33 -0.42 13.39
N THR A 33 22.76 -1.52 13.99
CA THR A 33 23.86 -1.53 14.94
C THR A 33 24.98 -2.36 14.37
N VAL A 34 26.13 -1.73 14.11
CA VAL A 34 27.35 -2.41 13.64
C VAL A 34 28.41 -2.41 14.71
N ARG A 35 29.21 -3.47 14.80
CA ARG A 35 30.32 -3.60 15.73
C ARG A 35 31.44 -4.42 15.10
N ASP A 36 32.65 -3.97 15.38
CA ASP A 36 33.88 -4.68 15.06
C ASP A 36 34.87 -4.48 16.21
N THR A 37 35.72 -5.47 16.52
CA THR A 37 36.63 -5.41 17.65
C THR A 37 37.89 -4.60 17.35
N ASP A 38 38.34 -4.61 16.12
CA ASP A 38 39.63 -4.07 15.67
C ASP A 38 39.51 -3.08 14.49
N THR A 39 38.35 -2.99 13.83
CA THR A 39 38.06 -2.01 12.78
C THR A 39 37.15 -0.91 13.33
N PRO A 40 37.56 0.38 13.28
CA PRO A 40 36.70 1.50 13.64
C PRO A 40 35.44 1.53 12.76
N GLU A 41 34.30 1.95 13.36
CA GLU A 41 33.00 1.98 12.70
C GLU A 41 32.97 2.81 11.42
N ASP A 42 33.73 3.91 11.37
CA ASP A 42 33.89 4.79 10.20
C ASP A 42 34.66 4.16 9.04
N GLN A 43 35.29 3.01 9.24
CA GLN A 43 35.97 2.23 8.21
C GLN A 43 35.17 1.01 7.76
N LEU A 44 34.06 0.71 8.42
CA LEU A 44 33.15 -0.35 8.00
C LEU A 44 32.27 0.11 6.84
N THR A 45 32.04 -0.78 5.90
CA THR A 45 31.14 -0.52 4.78
C THR A 45 29.80 -1.19 5.06
N VAL A 46 28.75 -0.38 5.22
CA VAL A 46 27.36 -0.84 5.42
C VAL A 46 26.58 -0.65 4.14
N SER A 47 25.80 -1.64 3.75
CA SER A 47 24.95 -1.61 2.55
C SER A 47 23.56 -2.18 2.85
N LEU A 48 22.54 -1.58 2.23
CA LEU A 48 21.22 -2.19 2.18
C LEU A 48 21.18 -3.28 1.12
N GLU A 49 20.66 -4.44 1.48
CA GLU A 49 20.53 -5.60 0.61
C GLU A 49 19.07 -5.78 0.15
N ASN A 50 18.87 -6.44 -0.99
CA ASN A 50 17.54 -6.74 -1.54
C ASN A 50 16.63 -5.51 -1.74
N ASN A 51 17.22 -4.31 -1.88
CA ASN A 51 16.54 -3.04 -2.06
C ASN A 51 16.43 -2.62 -3.55
N SER A 52 16.23 -3.58 -4.45
CA SER A 52 16.13 -3.32 -5.90
C SER A 52 14.89 -2.51 -6.28
N ASN A 53 13.84 -2.54 -5.44
CA ASN A 53 12.65 -1.70 -5.56
C ASN A 53 12.89 -0.24 -5.15
N GLY A 54 14.01 0.05 -4.47
CA GLY A 54 14.38 1.39 -4.03
C GLY A 54 13.53 1.95 -2.88
N TYR A 55 12.88 1.11 -2.09
CA TYR A 55 11.99 1.55 -1.02
C TYR A 55 12.70 2.18 0.16
N PHE A 56 13.98 1.84 0.37
CA PHE A 56 14.74 2.24 1.54
C PHE A 56 15.97 3.07 1.19
N VAL A 57 16.34 3.93 2.11
CA VAL A 57 17.61 4.69 2.10
C VAL A 57 18.23 4.62 3.49
N LEU A 58 19.56 4.45 3.52
CA LEU A 58 20.34 4.49 4.76
C LEU A 58 20.83 5.92 5.01
N VAL A 59 20.53 6.47 6.17
CA VAL A 59 20.95 7.81 6.63
C VAL A 59 21.59 7.69 8.00
N GLY A 60 22.92 7.67 8.04
CA GLY A 60 23.64 7.32 9.28
C GLY A 60 23.40 5.86 9.64
N ASP A 61 22.84 5.61 10.80
CA ASP A 61 22.43 4.30 11.31
C ASP A 61 20.91 4.05 11.14
N GLU A 62 20.15 5.02 10.62
CA GLU A 62 18.72 4.89 10.37
C GLU A 62 18.41 4.46 8.94
N VAL A 63 17.50 3.50 8.80
CA VAL A 63 16.88 3.16 7.52
C VAL A 63 15.55 3.88 7.43
N LYS A 64 15.38 4.68 6.36
CA LYS A 64 14.17 5.48 6.10
C LYS A 64 13.51 5.04 4.82
N LEU A 65 12.22 5.37 4.67
CA LEU A 65 11.51 5.22 3.41
C LEU A 65 12.02 6.27 2.39
N THR A 66 12.17 5.85 1.16
CA THR A 66 12.27 6.77 0.01
C THR A 66 10.87 7.19 -0.41
N GLN A 67 10.74 8.10 -1.39
CA GLN A 67 9.45 8.40 -1.99
C GLN A 67 8.80 7.14 -2.60
N ALA A 68 9.59 6.29 -3.28
CA ALA A 68 9.10 5.02 -3.81
C ALA A 68 8.59 4.07 -2.71
N GLY A 69 9.22 4.08 -1.53
CA GLY A 69 8.76 3.32 -0.37
C GLY A 69 7.45 3.86 0.20
N VAL A 70 7.33 5.18 0.33
CA VAL A 70 6.09 5.85 0.75
C VAL A 70 4.94 5.54 -0.22
N ASP A 71 5.19 5.70 -1.52
CA ASP A 71 4.20 5.43 -2.56
C ASP A 71 3.76 3.96 -2.55
N ALA A 72 4.69 3.03 -2.29
CA ALA A 72 4.39 1.60 -2.22
C ALA A 72 3.57 1.23 -0.97
N VAL A 73 3.87 1.84 0.18
CA VAL A 73 3.11 1.64 1.43
C VAL A 73 1.68 2.15 1.27
N ASN A 74 1.50 3.32 0.63
CA ASN A 74 0.20 3.96 0.43
C ASN A 74 -0.54 3.44 -0.82
N ASN A 75 -0.06 2.37 -1.44
CA ASN A 75 -0.68 1.81 -2.65
C ASN A 75 -1.56 0.61 -2.27
N ASP A 76 -2.89 0.81 -2.34
CA ASP A 76 -3.88 -0.23 -2.02
C ASP A 76 -3.83 -1.41 -2.96
N GLU A 77 -3.47 -1.20 -4.24
CA GLU A 77 -3.37 -2.29 -5.21
C GLU A 77 -2.19 -3.21 -4.90
N LEU A 78 -1.07 -2.67 -4.39
CA LEU A 78 0.05 -3.47 -3.90
C LEU A 78 -0.30 -4.18 -2.60
N ASN A 79 -1.12 -3.55 -1.77
CA ASN A 79 -1.64 -4.08 -0.52
C ASN A 79 -0.56 -4.76 0.35
N LEU A 80 0.56 -4.04 0.53
CA LEU A 80 1.68 -4.53 1.32
C LEU A 80 1.24 -4.81 2.76
N LYS A 81 1.61 -5.95 3.30
CA LYS A 81 1.30 -6.38 4.69
C LYS A 81 2.53 -6.30 5.60
N ASP A 82 3.69 -6.38 5.00
CA ASP A 82 4.97 -6.32 5.69
C ASP A 82 6.06 -5.75 4.77
N LEU A 83 7.14 -5.30 5.37
CA LEU A 83 8.37 -4.89 4.70
C LEU A 83 9.55 -5.52 5.42
N THR A 84 10.45 -6.14 4.68
CA THR A 84 11.70 -6.70 5.19
C THR A 84 12.86 -5.77 4.86
N ILE A 85 13.62 -5.39 5.86
CA ILE A 85 14.85 -4.62 5.75
C ILE A 85 16.02 -5.59 5.90
N SER A 86 16.91 -5.62 4.92
CA SER A 86 18.12 -6.43 4.95
C SER A 86 19.34 -5.53 4.79
N ALA A 87 20.37 -5.79 5.56
CA ALA A 87 21.61 -5.03 5.49
C ALA A 87 22.84 -5.92 5.67
N SER A 88 23.96 -5.45 5.18
CA SER A 88 25.26 -6.09 5.29
C SER A 88 26.33 -5.14 5.81
N VAL A 89 27.36 -5.68 6.43
CA VAL A 89 28.56 -4.95 6.85
C VAL A 89 29.84 -5.69 6.44
N SER A 90 30.82 -4.95 5.99
CA SER A 90 32.15 -5.46 5.61
C SER A 90 33.27 -4.58 6.18
N ASP A 91 34.33 -5.21 6.64
CA ASP A 91 35.61 -4.62 7.01
C ASP A 91 36.63 -4.66 5.85
N GLY A 92 36.25 -5.26 4.72
CA GLY A 92 37.10 -5.44 3.53
C GLY A 92 38.12 -6.59 3.63
N VAL A 93 38.15 -7.36 4.73
CA VAL A 93 39.09 -8.44 4.99
C VAL A 93 38.38 -9.77 5.21
N ASN A 94 37.42 -9.78 6.12
CA ASN A 94 36.62 -10.95 6.49
C ASN A 94 35.39 -11.11 5.60
N PRO A 95 34.70 -12.27 5.63
CA PRO A 95 33.41 -12.42 4.99
C PRO A 95 32.40 -11.38 5.51
N THR A 96 31.60 -10.83 4.60
CA THR A 96 30.53 -9.88 4.91
C THR A 96 29.50 -10.48 5.86
N ALA A 97 29.18 -9.78 6.94
CA ALA A 97 28.07 -10.17 7.83
C ALA A 97 26.77 -9.54 7.34
N ASN A 98 25.66 -10.27 7.51
CA ASN A 98 24.33 -9.85 7.09
C ASN A 98 23.31 -10.06 8.19
N ASP A 99 22.30 -9.22 8.22
CA ASP A 99 21.12 -9.40 9.07
C ASP A 99 19.88 -8.83 8.38
N SER A 100 18.71 -9.27 8.84
CA SER A 100 17.43 -8.76 8.34
C SER A 100 16.35 -8.81 9.41
N ASP A 101 15.44 -7.87 9.36
CA ASP A 101 14.25 -7.82 10.22
C ASP A 101 13.06 -7.28 9.42
N SER A 102 11.85 -7.50 9.93
CA SER A 102 10.62 -7.15 9.23
C SER A 102 9.66 -6.37 10.13
N LEU A 103 8.96 -5.42 9.53
CA LEU A 103 7.89 -4.68 10.16
C LEU A 103 6.53 -5.00 9.51
N ILE A 104 5.45 -4.75 10.25
CA ILE A 104 4.08 -4.87 9.76
C ILE A 104 3.63 -3.55 9.13
N VAL A 105 2.92 -3.62 8.00
CA VAL A 105 2.21 -2.48 7.42
C VAL A 105 0.74 -2.58 7.80
N ASN A 106 0.30 -1.66 8.66
CA ASN A 106 -1.10 -1.52 9.04
C ASN A 106 -1.85 -0.79 7.92
N ARG A 107 -2.85 -1.46 7.33
CA ARG A 107 -3.71 -0.88 6.32
C ARG A 107 -4.81 -0.03 6.96
N VAL A 108 -5.23 1.03 6.28
CA VAL A 108 -6.35 1.91 6.63
C VAL A 108 -7.43 1.69 5.58
N ASN A 109 -8.69 1.66 5.99
CA ASN A 109 -9.79 1.50 5.03
C ASN A 109 -10.05 2.83 4.34
N ASP A 110 -10.00 2.83 3.02
CA ASP A 110 -10.30 3.98 2.18
C ASP A 110 -11.79 4.07 1.81
N ALA A 111 -12.19 5.22 1.31
CA ALA A 111 -13.55 5.41 0.83
C ALA A 111 -13.69 4.94 -0.62
N PRO A 112 -14.87 4.36 -0.98
CA PRO A 112 -15.14 3.99 -2.37
C PRO A 112 -14.99 5.18 -3.33
N THR A 113 -14.50 4.90 -4.53
CA THR A 113 -14.30 5.90 -5.59
C THR A 113 -15.20 5.60 -6.79
N VAL A 114 -15.52 6.66 -7.56
CA VAL A 114 -16.18 6.53 -8.85
C VAL A 114 -15.10 6.32 -9.91
N GLU A 115 -15.04 5.12 -10.48
CA GLU A 115 -14.11 4.78 -11.56
C GLU A 115 -14.69 5.10 -12.93
N ASN A 116 -15.95 4.70 -13.17
CA ASN A 116 -16.68 4.98 -14.40
C ASN A 116 -18.03 5.61 -14.07
N ALA A 117 -18.14 6.91 -14.22
CA ALA A 117 -19.36 7.64 -13.91
C ALA A 117 -20.56 7.09 -14.68
N ILE A 118 -21.69 6.92 -13.99
CA ILE A 118 -22.96 6.57 -14.60
C ILE A 118 -23.48 7.84 -15.30
N ALA A 119 -23.65 7.77 -16.61
CA ALA A 119 -24.18 8.89 -17.38
C ALA A 119 -25.70 9.01 -17.21
N ASP A 120 -26.21 10.25 -17.34
CA ASP A 120 -27.64 10.51 -17.41
C ASP A 120 -28.27 9.74 -18.57
N GLN A 121 -29.49 9.24 -18.36
CA GLN A 121 -30.24 8.48 -19.35
C GLN A 121 -31.46 9.25 -19.83
N GLU A 122 -31.60 9.36 -21.15
CA GLU A 122 -32.84 9.85 -21.77
C GLU A 122 -33.61 8.65 -22.35
N LEU A 123 -34.74 8.33 -21.76
CA LEU A 123 -35.50 7.14 -22.05
C LEU A 123 -36.91 7.51 -22.53
N SER A 124 -37.49 6.67 -23.39
CA SER A 124 -38.89 6.81 -23.78
C SER A 124 -39.81 6.34 -22.65
N GLU A 125 -41.04 6.85 -22.61
CA GLU A 125 -42.10 6.28 -21.79
C GLU A 125 -42.19 4.75 -22.05
N ASP A 126 -42.45 3.98 -21.02
CA ASP A 126 -42.49 2.51 -21.07
C ASP A 126 -41.23 1.83 -21.65
N PHE A 127 -40.05 2.41 -21.39
CA PHE A 127 -38.78 1.81 -21.84
C PHE A 127 -38.63 0.36 -21.34
N ALA A 128 -37.91 -0.45 -22.09
CA ALA A 128 -37.56 -1.80 -21.63
C ALA A 128 -36.60 -1.78 -20.47
N THR A 129 -36.86 -2.62 -19.46
CA THR A 129 -35.93 -2.81 -18.33
C THR A 129 -34.51 -2.99 -18.80
N TYR A 130 -33.55 -2.26 -18.18
CA TYR A 130 -32.14 -2.37 -18.44
C TYR A 130 -31.33 -2.46 -17.17
N THR A 131 -30.06 -2.76 -17.29
CA THR A 131 -29.18 -2.94 -16.13
C THR A 131 -27.97 -2.02 -16.20
N ILE A 132 -27.48 -1.64 -15.01
CA ILE A 132 -26.21 -0.95 -14.82
C ILE A 132 -25.35 -1.80 -13.91
N ASP A 133 -24.12 -2.07 -14.32
CA ASP A 133 -23.12 -2.72 -13.47
C ASP A 133 -22.47 -1.69 -12.55
N LEU A 134 -22.84 -1.74 -11.27
CA LEU A 134 -22.29 -0.84 -10.24
C LEU A 134 -20.85 -1.20 -9.85
N ASN A 135 -20.45 -2.48 -10.02
CA ASN A 135 -19.05 -2.87 -9.79
C ASN A 135 -18.11 -2.33 -10.89
N TYR A 136 -18.65 -1.98 -12.08
CA TYR A 136 -17.89 -1.26 -13.09
C TYR A 136 -17.84 0.24 -12.81
N ALA A 137 -18.89 0.81 -12.22
CA ALA A 137 -18.99 2.24 -11.95
C ALA A 137 -18.18 2.67 -10.72
N PHE A 138 -18.11 1.82 -9.71
CA PHE A 138 -17.47 2.12 -8.42
C PHE A 138 -16.36 1.12 -8.11
N LYS A 139 -15.33 1.59 -7.44
CA LYS A 139 -14.21 0.77 -6.97
C LYS A 139 -13.87 1.09 -5.53
N ASP A 140 -13.52 0.05 -4.80
CA ASP A 140 -12.88 0.12 -3.49
C ASP A 140 -11.71 -0.87 -3.49
N SER A 141 -10.55 -0.44 -3.04
CA SER A 141 -9.32 -1.24 -3.17
C SER A 141 -9.14 -2.23 -2.02
N ASP A 142 -9.76 -1.97 -0.88
CA ASP A 142 -9.55 -2.71 0.37
C ASP A 142 -10.83 -3.28 0.98
N SER A 143 -12.01 -2.85 0.52
CA SER A 143 -13.30 -3.29 1.04
C SER A 143 -14.26 -3.78 -0.05
N ALA A 144 -15.16 -4.67 0.35
CA ALA A 144 -16.27 -5.08 -0.50
C ALA A 144 -17.34 -3.98 -0.55
N LEU A 145 -17.77 -3.61 -1.76
CA LEU A 145 -18.81 -2.61 -1.97
C LEU A 145 -20.18 -3.14 -1.61
N ASN A 146 -20.96 -2.29 -0.93
CA ASN A 146 -22.39 -2.48 -0.69
C ASN A 146 -23.14 -1.31 -1.33
N PHE A 147 -24.15 -1.63 -2.13
CA PHE A 147 -24.92 -0.65 -2.89
C PHE A 147 -26.33 -0.49 -2.36
N SER A 148 -26.80 0.74 -2.34
CA SER A 148 -28.19 1.08 -2.07
C SER A 148 -28.66 2.17 -3.01
N VAL A 149 -29.97 2.26 -3.23
CA VAL A 149 -30.61 3.31 -4.03
C VAL A 149 -31.61 4.05 -3.15
N SER A 150 -31.73 5.34 -3.35
CA SER A 150 -32.72 6.19 -2.67
C SER A 150 -33.15 7.34 -3.58
N GLY A 151 -34.30 7.96 -3.28
CA GLY A 151 -34.84 9.11 -4.02
C GLY A 151 -35.68 8.74 -5.23
N ASN A 152 -35.64 7.49 -5.70
CA ASN A 152 -36.48 7.00 -6.78
C ASN A 152 -37.92 6.80 -6.29
N SER A 153 -38.88 7.26 -7.05
CA SER A 153 -40.31 7.16 -6.74
C SER A 153 -41.13 6.58 -7.89
N ASN A 154 -40.75 6.92 -9.10
CA ASN A 154 -41.47 6.55 -10.33
C ASN A 154 -40.67 5.61 -11.25
N VAL A 155 -39.36 5.52 -11.03
CA VAL A 155 -38.51 4.53 -11.66
C VAL A 155 -38.19 3.46 -10.63
N LEU A 156 -38.47 2.21 -10.96
CA LEU A 156 -38.19 1.09 -10.06
C LEU A 156 -36.74 0.66 -10.22
N VAL A 157 -36.01 0.62 -9.12
CA VAL A 157 -34.61 0.15 -9.11
C VAL A 157 -34.48 -0.96 -8.11
N SER A 158 -33.94 -2.09 -8.53
CA SER A 158 -33.51 -3.19 -7.64
C SER A 158 -32.03 -3.45 -7.85
N ILE A 159 -31.32 -3.76 -6.76
CA ILE A 159 -29.89 -4.06 -6.81
C ILE A 159 -29.67 -5.49 -6.31
N GLU A 160 -29.01 -6.28 -7.12
CA GLU A 160 -28.62 -7.64 -6.78
C GLU A 160 -27.21 -7.92 -7.31
N ASN A 161 -26.29 -8.38 -6.44
CA ASN A 161 -24.91 -8.70 -6.77
C ASN A 161 -24.15 -7.56 -7.52
N GLY A 162 -24.43 -6.31 -7.14
CA GLY A 162 -23.80 -5.13 -7.76
C GLY A 162 -24.40 -4.75 -9.12
N ILE A 163 -25.47 -5.40 -9.56
CA ILE A 163 -26.21 -5.04 -10.78
C ILE A 163 -27.49 -4.30 -10.37
N ALA A 164 -27.60 -3.06 -10.80
CA ALA A 164 -28.83 -2.29 -10.68
C ALA A 164 -29.73 -2.60 -11.89
N THR A 165 -30.95 -3.05 -11.63
CA THR A 165 -31.99 -3.28 -12.64
C THR A 165 -32.98 -2.13 -12.57
N ILE A 166 -33.17 -1.42 -13.68
CA ILE A 166 -34.01 -0.23 -13.80
C ILE A 166 -35.22 -0.56 -14.67
N SER A 167 -36.41 -0.27 -14.12
CA SER A 167 -37.69 -0.54 -14.80
C SER A 167 -38.60 0.68 -14.72
N PRO A 168 -39.40 0.98 -15.77
CA PRO A 168 -40.36 2.08 -15.71
C PRO A 168 -41.57 1.75 -14.82
N THR A 169 -42.20 2.79 -14.29
CA THR A 169 -43.61 2.72 -13.88
C THR A 169 -44.46 3.03 -15.09
N ALA A 170 -45.49 2.19 -15.34
CA ALA A 170 -46.34 2.34 -16.51
C ALA A 170 -46.96 3.75 -16.62
N ASP A 171 -47.05 4.27 -17.82
CA ASP A 171 -47.67 5.56 -18.19
C ASP A 171 -47.04 6.78 -17.46
N TRP A 172 -45.81 6.63 -16.86
CA TRP A 172 -45.13 7.75 -16.20
C TRP A 172 -44.19 8.48 -17.18
N ASN A 173 -44.30 9.80 -17.20
CA ASN A 173 -43.37 10.70 -17.88
C ASN A 173 -42.87 11.79 -16.93
N GLY A 174 -41.58 12.08 -16.96
CA GLY A 174 -40.94 13.07 -16.08
C GLY A 174 -39.43 12.88 -16.03
N SER A 175 -38.81 13.49 -15.04
CA SER A 175 -37.41 13.26 -14.69
C SER A 175 -37.28 12.85 -13.24
N GLU A 176 -36.34 11.95 -12.96
CA GLU A 176 -36.02 11.46 -11.62
C GLU A 176 -34.50 11.40 -11.49
N THR A 177 -33.95 11.75 -10.30
CA THR A 177 -32.51 11.82 -10.05
C THR A 177 -32.12 10.88 -8.92
#